data_15ceaada62e8afd88913727fe978ae4b
#
_entry.id   15ceaada62e8afd88913727fe978ae4b
#
_cell.length_a   1.000
_cell.length_b   1.000
_cell.length_c   1.000
_cell.angle_alpha   90.00
_cell.angle_beta   90.00
_cell.angle_gamma   90.00
#
_symmetry.space_group_name_H-M   'P 1'
#
loop_
_entity.id
_entity.type
_entity.pdbx_description
1 polymer ?
#
loop_
_entity_poly.entity_id
_entity_poly.type
_entity_poly.pdbx_seq_one_letter_code
_entity_poly.pdbx_strand_id
1 'polypeptide(L)'
;ENTSLDIAAASTLQGLTAQYLLHESWHLKSNQTVLIHAAAGGVGLILCQWAKYIGAKVIGTVGTEEKSDLALKYGCDHTILYSKEDFSTKVKDITENKGVDVVYDAIGKDTFNKGLSCLAEKGRIVCYGFASGPIQPVDISVLRPFSQSIATGGLMTYTKNPIERQKNSEQLFDLINKGVLKININQKY
;
A
#
# COMPACT_ATOMS: atom_id res chain seq x y z
N GLU A 1 -23.67 -2.97 -11.39
CA GLU A 1 -24.94 -3.72 -11.10
C GLU A 1 -24.69 -5.18 -10.72
N ASN A 2 -23.47 -5.73 -10.88
CA ASN A 2 -23.17 -7.15 -10.61
C ASN A 2 -22.47 -7.40 -9.26
N THR A 3 -22.13 -6.37 -8.52
CA THR A 3 -21.44 -6.50 -7.23
C THR A 3 -22.48 -6.61 -6.10
N SER A 4 -22.35 -7.61 -5.21
CA SER A 4 -23.23 -7.72 -4.04
C SER A 4 -23.03 -6.55 -3.08
N LEU A 5 -24.08 -6.22 -2.30
CA LEU A 5 -24.02 -5.14 -1.31
C LEU A 5 -22.92 -5.36 -0.27
N ASP A 6 -22.68 -6.60 0.14
CA ASP A 6 -21.62 -6.96 1.08
C ASP A 6 -20.23 -6.59 0.53
N ILE A 7 -19.97 -6.95 -0.74
CA ILE A 7 -18.72 -6.63 -1.42
C ILE A 7 -18.60 -5.12 -1.59
N ALA A 8 -19.65 -4.43 -2.00
CA ALA A 8 -19.64 -2.99 -2.15
C ALA A 8 -19.33 -2.28 -0.82
N ALA A 9 -20.00 -2.67 0.26
CA ALA A 9 -19.75 -2.12 1.60
C ALA A 9 -18.31 -2.36 2.08
N ALA A 10 -17.80 -3.60 1.91
CA ALA A 10 -16.46 -3.98 2.34
C ALA A 10 -15.33 -3.40 1.48
N SER A 11 -15.62 -2.95 0.25
CA SER A 11 -14.57 -2.50 -0.68
C SER A 11 -14.49 -0.99 -0.87
N THR A 12 -15.57 -0.24 -0.66
CA THR A 12 -15.62 1.18 -1.04
C THR A 12 -14.55 2.02 -0.36
N LEU A 13 -14.45 1.99 0.97
CA LEU A 13 -13.46 2.78 1.71
C LEU A 13 -12.03 2.32 1.39
N GLN A 14 -11.78 1.04 1.52
CA GLN A 14 -10.43 0.47 1.33
C GLN A 14 -10.00 0.52 -0.13
N GLY A 15 -10.91 0.25 -1.06
CA GLY A 15 -10.63 0.23 -2.50
C GLY A 15 -10.35 1.62 -3.07
N LEU A 16 -11.14 2.62 -2.69
CA LEU A 16 -10.86 4.01 -3.09
C LEU A 16 -9.59 4.55 -2.44
N THR A 17 -9.25 4.07 -1.23
CA THR A 17 -7.95 4.38 -0.62
C THR A 17 -6.82 3.79 -1.45
N ALA A 18 -6.90 2.52 -1.82
CA ALA A 18 -5.90 1.89 -2.68
C ALA A 18 -5.80 2.57 -4.06
N GLN A 19 -6.93 2.97 -4.63
CA GLN A 19 -6.99 3.66 -5.90
C GLN A 19 -6.17 4.96 -5.87
N TYR A 20 -6.44 5.89 -4.93
CA TYR A 20 -5.70 7.14 -4.90
C TYR A 20 -4.22 6.95 -4.55
N LEU A 21 -3.89 5.98 -3.71
CA LEU A 21 -2.50 5.67 -3.38
C LEU A 21 -1.71 5.24 -4.61
N LEU A 22 -2.29 4.36 -5.44
CA LEU A 22 -1.62 3.79 -6.61
C LEU A 22 -1.61 4.70 -7.84
N HIS A 23 -2.59 5.59 -7.97
CA HIS A 23 -2.76 6.37 -9.20
C HIS A 23 -2.56 7.88 -9.04
N GLU A 24 -2.77 8.42 -7.83
CA GLU A 24 -2.74 9.87 -7.61
C GLU A 24 -1.60 10.30 -6.68
N SER A 25 -1.45 9.66 -5.54
CA SER A 25 -0.36 9.95 -4.61
C SER A 25 1.00 9.49 -5.15
N TRP A 26 1.02 8.32 -5.79
CA TRP A 26 2.13 7.82 -6.59
C TRP A 26 1.57 7.16 -7.85
N HIS A 27 2.00 7.62 -9.01
CA HIS A 27 1.57 6.98 -10.25
C HIS A 27 2.38 5.70 -10.50
N LEU A 28 1.93 4.59 -9.88
CA LEU A 28 2.62 3.31 -9.93
C LEU A 28 2.67 2.77 -11.35
N LYS A 29 3.85 2.30 -11.75
CA LYS A 29 4.12 1.73 -13.08
C LYS A 29 4.55 0.27 -12.97
N SER A 30 4.42 -0.45 -14.07
CA SER A 30 4.99 -1.79 -14.20
C SER A 30 6.51 -1.77 -13.95
N ASN A 31 7.05 -2.87 -13.43
CA ASN A 31 8.46 -3.05 -13.06
C ASN A 31 8.97 -2.18 -11.90
N GLN A 32 8.13 -1.37 -11.27
CA GLN A 32 8.48 -0.73 -10.01
C GLN A 32 8.36 -1.71 -8.84
N THR A 33 9.09 -1.44 -7.77
CA THR A 33 9.02 -2.22 -6.53
C THR A 33 8.33 -1.40 -5.44
N VAL A 34 7.37 -2.00 -4.76
CA VAL A 34 6.62 -1.34 -3.68
C VAL A 34 6.78 -2.08 -2.36
N LEU A 35 6.84 -1.32 -1.27
CA LEU A 35 6.73 -1.84 0.09
C LEU A 35 5.37 -1.43 0.67
N ILE A 36 4.59 -2.40 1.13
CA ILE A 36 3.27 -2.19 1.71
C ILE A 36 3.30 -2.62 3.18
N HIS A 37 3.17 -1.67 4.10
CA HIS A 37 3.00 -1.99 5.51
C HIS A 37 1.56 -2.45 5.80
N ALA A 38 1.40 -3.35 6.77
CA ALA A 38 0.12 -4.01 7.07
C ALA A 38 -0.52 -4.66 5.82
N ALA A 39 0.27 -5.40 5.05
CA ALA A 39 -0.13 -5.96 3.75
C ALA A 39 -1.35 -6.89 3.81
N ALA A 40 -1.62 -7.54 4.94
CA ALA A 40 -2.80 -8.38 5.17
C ALA A 40 -4.01 -7.62 5.73
N GLY A 41 -3.93 -6.28 5.88
CA GLY A 41 -5.06 -5.44 6.28
C GLY A 41 -6.02 -5.16 5.12
N GLY A 42 -7.16 -4.52 5.40
CA GLY A 42 -8.20 -4.25 4.40
C GLY A 42 -7.70 -3.47 3.17
N VAL A 43 -6.99 -2.36 3.38
CA VAL A 43 -6.35 -1.60 2.28
C VAL A 43 -5.17 -2.39 1.71
N GLY A 44 -4.35 -3.02 2.58
CA GLY A 44 -3.16 -3.76 2.20
C GLY A 44 -3.44 -4.87 1.19
N LEU A 45 -4.46 -5.70 1.41
CA LEU A 45 -4.83 -6.79 0.49
C LEU A 45 -5.27 -6.28 -0.88
N ILE A 46 -5.93 -5.13 -0.95
CA ILE A 46 -6.32 -4.52 -2.21
C ILE A 46 -5.11 -3.91 -2.91
N LEU A 47 -4.23 -3.21 -2.16
CA LEU A 47 -2.98 -2.66 -2.69
C LEU A 47 -2.10 -3.77 -3.30
N CYS A 48 -1.94 -4.90 -2.60
CA CYS A 48 -1.13 -6.02 -3.08
C CYS A 48 -1.64 -6.54 -4.43
N GLN A 49 -2.95 -6.81 -4.53
CA GLN A 49 -3.57 -7.30 -5.76
C GLN A 49 -3.45 -6.28 -6.91
N TRP A 50 -3.76 -5.02 -6.61
CA TRP A 50 -3.79 -3.99 -7.64
C TRP A 50 -2.39 -3.61 -8.12
N ALA A 51 -1.42 -3.48 -7.20
CA ALA A 51 -0.02 -3.26 -7.56
C ALA A 51 0.53 -4.43 -8.40
N LYS A 52 0.19 -5.68 -8.04
CA LYS A 52 0.54 -6.86 -8.83
C LYS A 52 -0.09 -6.84 -10.21
N TYR A 53 -1.36 -6.45 -10.32
CA TYR A 53 -2.06 -6.30 -11.60
C TYR A 53 -1.44 -5.22 -12.49
N ILE A 54 -0.93 -4.12 -11.92
CA ILE A 54 -0.17 -3.09 -12.64
C ILE A 54 1.17 -3.64 -13.16
N GLY A 55 1.69 -4.72 -12.57
CA GLY A 55 2.97 -5.33 -12.92
C GLY A 55 4.13 -4.88 -12.03
N ALA A 56 3.84 -4.38 -10.84
CA ALA A 56 4.85 -4.06 -9.84
C ALA A 56 5.32 -5.30 -9.07
N LYS A 57 6.54 -5.25 -8.52
CA LYS A 57 7.04 -6.19 -7.53
C LYS A 57 6.55 -5.75 -6.15
N VAL A 58 5.86 -6.63 -5.43
CA VAL A 58 5.18 -6.30 -4.18
C VAL A 58 5.86 -6.95 -2.99
N ILE A 59 6.34 -6.14 -2.05
CA ILE A 59 6.89 -6.57 -0.76
C ILE A 59 5.90 -6.12 0.33
N GLY A 60 5.45 -7.04 1.17
CA GLY A 60 4.50 -6.76 2.24
C GLY A 60 5.08 -7.00 3.63
N THR A 61 4.79 -6.14 4.61
CA THR A 61 5.10 -6.46 6.02
C THR A 61 3.85 -6.94 6.74
N VAL A 62 4.01 -7.97 7.55
CA VAL A 62 2.95 -8.64 8.30
C VAL A 62 3.42 -9.04 9.69
N GLY A 63 2.48 -9.30 10.61
CA GLY A 63 2.78 -9.62 12.01
C GLY A 63 2.79 -11.12 12.33
N THR A 64 2.13 -11.96 11.54
CA THR A 64 1.99 -13.42 11.78
C THR A 64 2.14 -14.21 10.50
N GLU A 65 2.39 -15.53 10.63
CA GLU A 65 2.50 -16.44 9.49
C GLU A 65 1.19 -16.53 8.70
N GLU A 66 0.05 -16.60 9.37
CA GLU A 66 -1.28 -16.65 8.71
C GLU A 66 -1.52 -15.39 7.87
N LYS A 67 -1.05 -14.22 8.36
CA LYS A 67 -1.11 -12.96 7.60
C LYS A 67 -0.12 -12.96 6.44
N SER A 68 1.01 -13.64 6.58
CA SER A 68 1.97 -13.84 5.49
C SER A 68 1.34 -14.65 4.35
N ASP A 69 0.78 -15.81 4.67
CA ASP A 69 0.12 -16.67 3.70
C ASP A 69 -1.02 -15.94 2.98
N LEU A 70 -1.79 -15.16 3.75
CA LEU A 70 -2.87 -14.34 3.20
C LEU A 70 -2.32 -13.28 2.23
N ALA A 71 -1.30 -12.53 2.60
CA ALA A 71 -0.72 -11.50 1.75
C ALA A 71 -0.10 -12.07 0.46
N LEU A 72 0.60 -13.22 0.54
CA LEU A 72 1.12 -13.94 -0.62
C LEU A 72 -0.02 -14.39 -1.55
N LYS A 73 -1.08 -14.96 -1.02
CA LYS A 73 -2.27 -15.37 -1.78
C LYS A 73 -2.90 -14.18 -2.51
N TYR A 74 -2.80 -12.98 -1.95
CA TYR A 74 -3.37 -11.75 -2.48
C TYR A 74 -2.37 -10.86 -3.22
N GLY A 75 -1.27 -11.42 -3.72
CA GLY A 75 -0.42 -10.76 -4.71
C GLY A 75 0.91 -10.21 -4.21
N CYS A 76 1.28 -10.37 -2.94
CA CYS A 76 2.66 -10.13 -2.52
C CYS A 76 3.60 -11.11 -3.20
N ASP A 77 4.75 -10.63 -3.67
CA ASP A 77 5.86 -11.47 -4.12
C ASP A 77 6.72 -11.94 -2.94
N HIS A 78 6.84 -11.07 -1.94
CA HIS A 78 7.58 -11.35 -0.70
C HIS A 78 6.82 -10.80 0.50
N THR A 79 6.88 -11.51 1.60
CA THR A 79 6.39 -11.04 2.90
C THR A 79 7.51 -11.01 3.92
N ILE A 80 7.46 -10.06 4.84
CA ILE A 80 8.43 -9.87 5.91
C ILE A 80 7.67 -9.88 7.24
N LEU A 81 8.02 -10.80 8.13
CA LEU A 81 7.46 -10.86 9.47
C LEU A 81 8.23 -9.92 10.39
N TYR A 82 7.72 -8.71 10.58
CA TYR A 82 8.37 -7.69 11.41
C TYR A 82 8.50 -8.09 12.89
N SER A 83 7.79 -9.10 13.34
CA SER A 83 7.95 -9.69 14.68
C SER A 83 9.20 -10.56 14.84
N LYS A 84 9.78 -11.03 13.74
CA LYS A 84 10.93 -11.94 13.72
C LYS A 84 12.19 -11.34 13.10
N GLU A 85 12.04 -10.36 12.22
CA GLU A 85 13.13 -9.82 11.42
C GLU A 85 13.01 -8.31 11.20
N ASP A 86 14.15 -7.66 11.00
CA ASP A 86 14.16 -6.24 10.66
C ASP A 86 13.77 -6.07 9.19
N PHE A 87 12.63 -5.42 8.96
CA PHE A 87 12.10 -5.27 7.61
C PHE A 87 13.00 -4.42 6.70
N SER A 88 13.73 -3.44 7.25
CA SER A 88 14.58 -2.57 6.42
C SER A 88 15.79 -3.34 5.86
N THR A 89 16.36 -4.22 6.65
CA THR A 89 17.43 -5.15 6.22
C THR A 89 16.89 -6.08 5.13
N LYS A 90 15.74 -6.71 5.38
CA LYS A 90 15.13 -7.63 4.40
C LYS A 90 14.74 -6.98 3.09
N VAL A 91 14.23 -5.75 3.12
CA VAL A 91 13.96 -5.00 1.88
C VAL A 91 15.23 -4.78 1.08
N LYS A 92 16.34 -4.42 1.73
CA LYS A 92 17.64 -4.27 1.06
C LYS A 92 18.10 -5.58 0.42
N ASP A 93 17.98 -6.70 1.13
CA ASP A 93 18.31 -8.02 0.59
C ASP A 93 17.48 -8.36 -0.64
N ILE A 94 16.14 -8.21 -0.56
CA ILE A 94 15.19 -8.51 -1.64
C ILE A 94 15.41 -7.64 -2.87
N THR A 95 15.85 -6.38 -2.65
CA THR A 95 16.06 -5.39 -3.72
C THR A 95 17.52 -5.26 -4.15
N GLU A 96 18.42 -6.12 -3.65
CA GLU A 96 19.87 -6.04 -3.94
C GLU A 96 20.42 -4.63 -3.65
N ASN A 97 20.01 -4.04 -2.53
CA ASN A 97 20.33 -2.69 -2.09
C ASN A 97 19.83 -1.55 -3.02
N LYS A 98 18.98 -1.82 -4.01
CA LYS A 98 18.40 -0.78 -4.88
C LYS A 98 17.31 0.03 -4.18
N GLY A 99 16.67 -0.57 -3.17
CA GLY A 99 15.51 0.00 -2.48
C GLY A 99 14.21 -0.13 -3.27
N VAL A 100 13.14 0.46 -2.73
CA VAL A 100 11.80 0.43 -3.33
C VAL A 100 11.40 1.81 -3.87
N ASP A 101 10.65 1.83 -4.97
CA ASP A 101 10.18 3.08 -5.59
C ASP A 101 9.17 3.80 -4.71
N VAL A 102 8.31 3.04 -4.02
CA VAL A 102 7.33 3.62 -3.10
C VAL A 102 7.11 2.74 -1.87
N VAL A 103 6.94 3.40 -0.72
CA VAL A 103 6.47 2.80 0.53
C VAL A 103 5.06 3.31 0.82
N TYR A 104 4.09 2.42 0.99
CA TYR A 104 2.75 2.73 1.47
C TYR A 104 2.66 2.39 2.96
N ASP A 105 2.58 3.43 3.80
CA ASP A 105 2.66 3.33 5.25
C ASP A 105 1.33 3.73 5.92
N ALA A 106 0.66 2.73 6.53
CA ALA A 106 -0.52 2.90 7.37
C ALA A 106 -0.19 2.90 8.87
N ILE A 107 1.06 2.63 9.24
CA ILE A 107 1.48 2.39 10.63
C ILE A 107 1.99 3.66 11.28
N GLY A 108 2.89 4.39 10.63
CA GLY A 108 3.38 5.68 11.07
C GLY A 108 4.59 5.60 11.99
N LYS A 109 4.44 5.96 13.28
CA LYS A 109 5.55 6.13 14.24
C LYS A 109 6.59 5.01 14.19
N ASP A 110 6.17 3.74 14.18
CA ASP A 110 7.08 2.61 14.32
C ASP A 110 7.76 2.19 13.01
N THR A 111 7.23 2.61 11.86
CA THR A 111 7.69 2.16 10.54
C THR A 111 8.37 3.27 9.72
N PHE A 112 7.99 4.51 9.94
CA PHE A 112 8.35 5.63 9.07
C PHE A 112 9.86 5.79 8.83
N ASN A 113 10.66 5.89 9.88
CA ASN A 113 12.10 6.14 9.74
C ASN A 113 12.83 5.00 9.02
N LYS A 114 12.48 3.75 9.34
CA LYS A 114 13.01 2.59 8.64
C LYS A 114 12.47 2.51 7.20
N GLY A 115 11.21 2.90 6.98
CA GLY A 115 10.60 3.01 5.66
C GLY A 115 11.34 3.98 4.75
N LEU A 116 11.77 5.14 5.26
CA LEU A 116 12.61 6.07 4.53
C LEU A 116 13.93 5.42 4.08
N SER A 117 14.56 4.62 4.94
CA SER A 117 15.81 3.93 4.62
C SER A 117 15.66 2.79 3.59
N CYS A 118 14.43 2.39 3.30
CA CYS A 118 14.10 1.40 2.26
C CYS A 118 13.94 2.00 0.86
N LEU A 119 13.81 3.33 0.74
CA LEU A 119 13.53 3.98 -0.54
C LEU A 119 14.74 3.94 -1.48
N ALA A 120 14.47 3.69 -2.74
CA ALA A 120 15.38 3.93 -3.84
C ALA A 120 15.64 5.44 -4.06
N GLU A 121 16.58 5.78 -4.95
CA GLU A 121 16.70 7.14 -5.44
C GLU A 121 15.39 7.61 -6.08
N LYS A 122 15.00 8.87 -5.78
CA LYS A 122 13.71 9.46 -6.21
C LYS A 122 12.47 8.75 -5.69
N GLY A 123 12.62 7.79 -4.77
CA GLY A 123 11.51 7.07 -4.16
C GLY A 123 10.65 7.96 -3.26
N ARG A 124 9.47 7.48 -2.93
CA ARG A 124 8.49 8.17 -2.09
C ARG A 124 7.95 7.30 -0.98
N ILE A 125 7.85 7.85 0.22
CA ILE A 125 7.01 7.26 1.27
C ILE A 125 5.67 8.00 1.33
N VAL A 126 4.57 7.25 1.28
CA VAL A 126 3.20 7.77 1.37
C VAL A 126 2.59 7.31 2.69
N CYS A 127 2.47 8.23 3.64
CA CYS A 127 1.87 7.97 4.94
C CYS A 127 0.37 8.26 4.87
N TYR A 128 -0.46 7.22 4.90
CA TYR A 128 -1.91 7.34 4.81
C TYR A 128 -2.65 6.89 6.07
N GLY A 129 -1.89 6.44 7.09
CA GLY A 129 -2.42 6.05 8.39
C GLY A 129 -1.37 6.19 9.49
N PHE A 130 -1.82 6.13 10.75
CA PHE A 130 -1.01 6.36 11.94
C PHE A 130 -1.38 5.37 13.04
N ALA A 131 -1.48 4.07 12.70
CA ALA A 131 -1.95 3.02 13.62
C ALA A 131 -1.07 2.87 14.87
N SER A 132 0.25 3.14 14.77
CA SER A 132 1.17 3.12 15.92
C SER A 132 1.39 4.52 16.56
N GLY A 133 0.68 5.53 16.06
CA GLY A 133 0.79 6.90 16.54
C GLY A 133 1.44 7.87 15.53
N PRO A 134 1.53 9.15 15.89
CA PRO A 134 2.03 10.20 15.00
C PRO A 134 3.51 10.04 14.72
N ILE A 135 3.89 10.38 13.48
CA ILE A 135 5.28 10.47 13.06
C ILE A 135 5.94 11.66 13.77
N GLN A 136 7.15 11.46 14.29
CA GLN A 136 7.93 12.53 14.90
C GLN A 136 8.39 13.53 13.83
N PRO A 137 8.74 14.78 14.22
CA PRO A 137 9.30 15.77 13.29
C PRO A 137 10.46 15.20 12.49
N VAL A 138 10.45 15.46 11.17
CA VAL A 138 11.45 14.93 10.24
C VAL A 138 12.30 16.08 9.73
N ASP A 139 13.62 15.93 9.83
CA ASP A 139 14.54 16.81 9.11
C ASP A 139 14.52 16.45 7.62
N ILE A 140 13.90 17.30 6.81
CA ILE A 140 13.78 17.06 5.36
C ILE A 140 15.14 17.04 4.64
N SER A 141 16.21 17.52 5.26
CA SER A 141 17.55 17.47 4.66
C SER A 141 18.04 16.05 4.38
N VAL A 142 17.53 15.06 5.14
CA VAL A 142 17.86 13.63 4.95
C VAL A 142 17.39 13.07 3.60
N LEU A 143 16.41 13.71 2.96
CA LEU A 143 15.86 13.27 1.67
C LEU A 143 16.71 13.73 0.47
N ARG A 144 17.48 14.81 0.67
CA ARG A 144 18.21 15.49 -0.41
C ARG A 144 19.23 14.61 -1.13
N PRO A 145 20.06 13.78 -0.44
CA PRO A 145 21.10 13.00 -1.10
C PRO A 145 20.58 12.05 -2.17
N PHE A 146 19.33 11.57 -2.02
CA PHE A 146 18.71 10.63 -2.93
C PHE A 146 17.46 11.18 -3.64
N SER A 147 17.21 12.50 -3.51
CA SER A 147 16.03 13.17 -4.10
C SER A 147 14.70 12.47 -3.73
N GLN A 148 14.63 11.92 -2.54
CA GLN A 148 13.45 11.22 -2.04
C GLN A 148 12.35 12.20 -1.64
N SER A 149 11.13 11.71 -1.46
CA SER A 149 9.98 12.54 -1.08
C SER A 149 9.09 11.85 -0.05
N ILE A 150 8.42 12.69 0.74
CA ILE A 150 7.40 12.29 1.71
C ILE A 150 6.07 12.85 1.23
N ALA A 151 5.04 12.03 1.24
CA ALA A 151 3.67 12.46 0.97
C ALA A 151 2.74 11.95 2.07
N THR A 152 1.66 12.67 2.28
CA THR A 152 0.54 12.25 3.12
C THR A 152 -0.75 12.64 2.43
N GLY A 153 -1.85 11.96 2.75
CA GLY A 153 -3.13 12.28 2.18
C GLY A 153 -4.26 11.49 2.83
N GLY A 154 -5.46 12.01 2.70
CA GLY A 154 -6.66 11.35 3.18
C GLY A 154 -7.68 11.19 2.05
N LEU A 155 -8.40 10.07 2.04
CA LEU A 155 -9.38 9.72 1.01
C LEU A 155 -10.35 10.86 0.70
N MET A 156 -10.81 11.60 1.71
CA MET A 156 -11.80 12.68 1.54
C MET A 156 -11.32 13.80 0.62
N THR A 157 -10.01 14.07 0.59
CA THR A 157 -9.43 15.06 -0.33
C THR A 157 -9.48 14.57 -1.77
N TYR A 158 -9.10 13.31 -1.99
CA TYR A 158 -9.07 12.68 -3.33
C TYR A 158 -10.44 12.31 -3.89
N THR A 159 -11.47 12.28 -3.05
CA THR A 159 -12.84 11.96 -3.46
C THR A 159 -13.80 13.17 -3.40
N LYS A 160 -13.26 14.37 -3.20
CA LYS A 160 -14.06 15.59 -3.07
C LYS A 160 -14.80 15.95 -4.37
N ASN A 161 -14.15 15.80 -5.50
CA ASN A 161 -14.76 16.01 -6.81
C ASN A 161 -15.70 14.84 -7.16
N PRO A 162 -17.00 15.07 -7.39
CA PRO A 162 -17.95 13.97 -7.69
C PRO A 162 -17.63 13.22 -8.97
N ILE A 163 -17.12 13.89 -10.00
CA ILE A 163 -16.81 13.29 -11.30
C ILE A 163 -15.60 12.34 -11.17
N GLU A 164 -14.54 12.81 -10.51
CA GLU A 164 -13.35 12.00 -10.25
C GLU A 164 -13.68 10.81 -9.34
N ARG A 165 -14.46 11.05 -8.28
CA ARG A 165 -14.93 9.99 -7.38
C ARG A 165 -15.70 8.91 -8.13
N GLN A 166 -16.61 9.29 -9.03
CA GLN A 166 -17.36 8.36 -9.85
C GLN A 166 -16.41 7.53 -10.73
N LYS A 167 -15.51 8.18 -11.48
CA LYS A 167 -14.51 7.51 -12.33
C LYS A 167 -13.65 6.52 -11.54
N ASN A 168 -13.17 6.93 -10.38
CA ASN A 168 -12.33 6.10 -9.52
C ASN A 168 -13.11 4.90 -8.94
N SER A 169 -14.39 5.12 -8.61
CA SER A 169 -15.28 4.04 -8.19
C SER A 169 -15.57 3.04 -9.33
N GLU A 170 -15.82 3.54 -10.52
CA GLU A 170 -16.03 2.68 -11.71
C GLU A 170 -14.81 1.80 -11.98
N GLN A 171 -13.59 2.36 -11.89
CA GLN A 171 -12.35 1.61 -12.04
C GLN A 171 -12.23 0.50 -10.97
N LEU A 172 -12.52 0.82 -9.70
CA LEU A 172 -12.49 -0.15 -8.61
C LEU A 172 -13.46 -1.31 -8.87
N PHE A 173 -14.73 -1.00 -9.15
CA PHE A 173 -15.76 -2.01 -9.33
C PHE A 173 -15.59 -2.81 -10.63
N ASP A 174 -15.02 -2.22 -11.68
CA ASP A 174 -14.63 -2.95 -12.88
C ASP A 174 -13.61 -4.05 -12.58
N LEU A 175 -12.56 -3.74 -11.79
CA LEU A 175 -11.56 -4.72 -11.38
C LEU A 175 -12.11 -5.79 -10.44
N ILE A 176 -13.06 -5.45 -9.56
CA ILE A 176 -13.77 -6.42 -8.72
C ILE A 176 -14.61 -7.36 -9.62
N ASN A 177 -15.39 -6.82 -10.54
CA ASN A 177 -16.24 -7.60 -11.43
C ASN A 177 -15.46 -8.49 -12.40
N LYS A 178 -14.27 -8.08 -12.80
CA LYS A 178 -13.30 -8.89 -13.57
C LYS A 178 -12.60 -9.97 -12.74
N GLY A 179 -12.80 -9.99 -11.42
CA GLY A 179 -12.14 -10.94 -10.51
C GLY A 179 -10.65 -10.66 -10.28
N VAL A 180 -10.16 -9.49 -10.71
CA VAL A 180 -8.78 -9.03 -10.44
C VAL A 180 -8.63 -8.69 -8.97
N LEU A 181 -9.59 -7.97 -8.40
CA LEU A 181 -9.64 -7.65 -6.98
C LEU A 181 -10.65 -8.55 -6.27
N LYS A 182 -10.17 -9.38 -5.38
CA LYS A 182 -10.98 -10.24 -4.51
C LYS A 182 -11.07 -9.58 -3.14
N ILE A 183 -12.29 -9.32 -2.70
CA ILE A 183 -12.54 -8.65 -1.41
C ILE A 183 -12.65 -9.69 -0.32
N ASN A 184 -11.79 -9.58 0.68
CA ASN A 184 -11.79 -10.46 1.85
C ASN A 184 -12.74 -9.89 2.91
N ILE A 185 -13.89 -10.54 3.11
CA ILE A 185 -14.85 -10.22 4.18
C ILE A 185 -14.54 -11.15 5.34
N ASN A 186 -13.97 -10.60 6.42
CA ASN A 186 -13.59 -11.42 7.58
C ASN A 186 -14.80 -11.84 8.42
N GLN A 187 -15.79 -10.95 8.58
CA GLN A 187 -16.94 -11.18 9.43
C GLN A 187 -18.16 -10.37 8.94
N LYS A 188 -19.36 -10.96 9.07
CA LYS A 188 -20.65 -10.28 8.89
C LYS A 188 -21.37 -10.24 10.24
N TYR A 189 -22.11 -9.16 10.47
CA TYR A 189 -22.89 -8.93 11.68
C TYR A 189 -24.39 -8.93 11.36
#